data_a28c65378d1ba31d9a0ed6c20b422f00
#
_entry.id   a28c65378d1ba31d9a0ed6c20b422f00
#
_cell.length_a   1.000
_cell.length_b   1.000
_cell.length_c   1.000
_cell.angle_alpha   90.00
_cell.angle_beta   90.00
_cell.angle_gamma   90.00
#
_symmetry.space_group_name_H-M   'P 1'
#
loop_
_entity.id
_entity.type
_entity.pdbx_description
1 polymer ?
#
loop_
_entity_poly.entity_id
_entity_poly.type
_entity_poly.pdbx_seq_one_letter_code
_entity_poly.pdbx_strand_id
1 'polypeptide(L)'
;TGGRRGPMSEIGSATINDRTIAESAHGLATYVLKCLGKEKCSAKPRAVVAFDSRHRSEEFAKRTACVLAANGFHVDYFPQPRSTPELSFAVRHLGCDTGVMISASHNPPSDNGFKAYWSSGGQVLPPHDAGIIECVDAATEIPSLNFEAAVADGVITLAGESLDAAYIDAVCQLSLSPERDIKALYTPLHGVGETSVFRVIQQAGFRGVSIYEPQRSQDGSFPNVPDHLPNPERSAVFGPAIEQARQSSVDLILASDPDADRMAVAVRDRTGEFVCLTGNQLGALLTEYVLSRKQVAGTLSSDNFVIETLVTTPLIAAIGESYGVQVVRNVLVGFKHIAAEVDARDPGKFLFAAEESLGFMAGNYCRDKDAAVGALFVLEMAAELKRSGRTLLDQLDDLYLRYGYHLEETVSTMCPGPTGQAKIRQIMVTFRASPLTTAGGCVWESVRDFEQHEVRSLPSNRFIERIESPSGDLLVFHGEARDCRVSVAMRPSGTEPKIKFYYFISTSPDLALESGRQSAAKCLADVQAALELWMQEVAADGDGV
;
A
#
# COMPACT_ATOMS: atom_id res chain seq x y z
N THR A 1 10.41 -4.16 10.64
CA THR A 1 9.70 -3.16 9.81
C THR A 1 9.87 -3.39 8.30
N GLY A 2 10.65 -4.37 7.83
CA GLY A 2 10.88 -4.64 6.39
C GLY A 2 11.88 -3.70 5.70
N GLY A 3 12.51 -2.78 6.44
CA GLY A 3 13.50 -1.86 5.90
C GLY A 3 13.75 -0.64 6.79
N ARG A 4 14.55 0.29 6.28
CA ARG A 4 14.87 1.58 6.92
C ARG A 4 14.34 2.71 6.03
N ARG A 5 13.72 3.74 6.63
CA ARG A 5 13.20 4.91 5.90
C ARG A 5 13.25 6.15 6.80
N GLY A 6 13.64 7.27 6.23
CA GLY A 6 13.70 8.55 6.95
C GLY A 6 14.52 9.61 6.24
N PRO A 7 14.78 10.72 6.92
CA PRO A 7 15.52 11.83 6.34
C PRO A 7 16.97 11.45 6.02
N MET A 8 17.45 11.96 4.90
CA MET A 8 18.85 11.85 4.53
C MET A 8 19.69 12.84 5.35
N SER A 9 20.86 12.39 5.83
CA SER A 9 21.85 13.23 6.52
C SER A 9 23.23 12.59 6.39
N GLU A 10 24.28 13.38 6.24
CA GLU A 10 25.64 12.88 6.13
C GLU A 10 26.09 12.08 7.36
N ILE A 11 25.49 12.37 8.52
CA ILE A 11 25.83 11.74 9.80
C ILE A 11 24.56 11.27 10.52
N GLY A 12 24.75 10.30 11.42
CA GLY A 12 23.69 9.76 12.28
C GLY A 12 23.33 8.32 11.94
N SER A 13 23.03 7.54 12.96
CA SER A 13 22.62 6.12 12.84
C SER A 13 21.12 5.95 12.57
N ALA A 14 20.32 6.99 12.86
CA ALA A 14 18.87 6.98 12.63
C ALA A 14 18.47 7.61 11.28
N THR A 15 19.42 8.07 10.49
CA THR A 15 19.20 8.73 9.20
C THR A 15 19.64 7.84 8.03
N ILE A 16 19.27 8.22 6.81
CA ILE A 16 19.70 7.54 5.60
C ILE A 16 20.98 8.19 5.07
N ASN A 17 22.05 7.42 4.98
CA ASN A 17 23.37 7.82 4.47
C ASN A 17 24.15 6.60 3.98
N ASP A 18 25.35 6.84 3.41
CA ASP A 18 26.19 5.78 2.84
C ASP A 18 26.51 4.67 3.84
N ARG A 19 26.77 5.05 5.12
CA ARG A 19 27.08 4.09 6.17
C ARG A 19 25.86 3.25 6.52
N THR A 20 24.70 3.86 6.78
CA THR A 20 23.49 3.15 7.20
C THR A 20 22.91 2.27 6.09
N ILE A 21 23.09 2.65 4.83
CA ILE A 21 22.78 1.82 3.66
C ILE A 21 23.73 0.62 3.58
N ALA A 22 25.04 0.85 3.74
CA ALA A 22 26.01 -0.24 3.71
C ALA A 22 25.81 -1.24 4.88
N GLU A 23 25.52 -0.74 6.09
CA GLU A 23 25.15 -1.56 7.25
C GLU A 23 23.91 -2.43 6.96
N SER A 24 22.86 -1.83 6.37
CA SER A 24 21.63 -2.53 6.01
C SER A 24 21.87 -3.62 4.95
N ALA A 25 22.66 -3.31 3.92
CA ALA A 25 23.00 -4.25 2.86
C ALA A 25 23.87 -5.43 3.38
N HIS A 26 24.84 -5.15 4.25
CA HIS A 26 25.69 -6.17 4.85
C HIS A 26 24.92 -7.07 5.81
N GLY A 27 24.07 -6.49 6.67
CA GLY A 27 23.21 -7.25 7.57
C GLY A 27 22.23 -8.16 6.82
N LEU A 28 21.61 -7.66 5.73
CA LEU A 28 20.78 -8.46 4.84
C LEU A 28 21.58 -9.61 4.22
N ALA A 29 22.75 -9.33 3.63
CA ALA A 29 23.61 -10.35 3.01
C ALA A 29 24.00 -11.45 4.01
N THR A 30 24.47 -11.05 5.18
CA THR A 30 24.91 -11.96 6.25
C THR A 30 23.77 -12.86 6.71
N TYR A 31 22.58 -12.28 6.91
CA TYR A 31 21.41 -13.03 7.33
C TYR A 31 20.92 -14.02 6.26
N VAL A 32 20.84 -13.60 5.00
CA VAL A 32 20.44 -14.48 3.88
C VAL A 32 21.40 -15.65 3.77
N LEU A 33 22.73 -15.41 3.79
CA LEU A 33 23.74 -16.47 3.77
C LEU A 33 23.59 -17.44 4.94
N LYS A 34 23.28 -16.94 6.13
CA LYS A 34 23.01 -17.77 7.32
C LYS A 34 21.78 -18.65 7.12
N CYS A 35 20.71 -18.13 6.48
CA CYS A 35 19.50 -18.89 6.19
C CYS A 35 19.70 -19.93 5.09
N LEU A 36 20.49 -19.63 4.06
CA LEU A 36 20.78 -20.57 2.98
C LEU A 36 21.60 -21.80 3.46
N GLY A 37 22.39 -21.64 4.55
CA GLY A 37 23.15 -22.72 5.14
C GLY A 37 24.27 -23.26 4.22
N LYS A 38 25.02 -24.26 4.71
CA LYS A 38 26.14 -24.86 3.96
C LYS A 38 25.71 -25.74 2.80
N GLU A 39 24.46 -26.17 2.75
CA GLU A 39 23.96 -27.15 1.74
C GLU A 39 23.69 -26.52 0.37
N LYS A 40 23.43 -25.21 0.28
CA LYS A 40 23.27 -24.48 -0.98
C LYS A 40 24.57 -23.89 -1.56
N CYS A 41 25.73 -24.20 -1.00
CA CYS A 41 27.03 -23.63 -1.40
C CYS A 41 27.52 -24.05 -2.81
N SER A 42 26.76 -24.76 -3.61
CA SER A 42 27.15 -25.08 -5.00
C SER A 42 26.79 -23.98 -6.02
N ALA A 43 25.81 -23.12 -5.72
CA ALA A 43 25.44 -21.98 -6.55
C ALA A 43 25.64 -20.67 -5.75
N LYS A 44 26.17 -19.63 -6.40
CA LYS A 44 26.29 -18.29 -5.80
C LYS A 44 24.89 -17.76 -5.47
N PRO A 45 24.66 -17.16 -4.28
CA PRO A 45 23.40 -16.50 -3.96
C PRO A 45 23.18 -15.33 -4.91
N ARG A 46 21.92 -15.06 -5.24
CA ARG A 46 21.53 -13.99 -6.16
C ARG A 46 20.74 -12.91 -5.47
N ALA A 47 20.98 -11.67 -5.86
CA ALA A 47 20.21 -10.51 -5.41
C ALA A 47 19.88 -9.60 -6.59
N VAL A 48 18.76 -8.87 -6.48
CA VAL A 48 18.44 -7.80 -7.43
C VAL A 48 18.28 -6.47 -6.69
N VAL A 49 18.76 -5.37 -7.31
CA VAL A 49 18.73 -4.03 -6.73
C VAL A 49 18.11 -3.05 -7.70
N ALA A 50 17.09 -2.33 -7.24
CA ALA A 50 16.43 -1.24 -7.98
C ALA A 50 16.34 0.03 -7.12
N PHE A 51 16.00 1.13 -7.75
CA PHE A 51 15.88 2.43 -7.10
C PHE A 51 14.88 3.34 -7.83
N ASP A 52 14.34 4.33 -7.11
CA ASP A 52 13.41 5.32 -7.63
C ASP A 52 14.10 6.61 -8.11
N SER A 53 13.31 7.64 -8.45
CA SER A 53 13.79 8.94 -8.95
C SER A 53 14.34 9.88 -7.88
N ARG A 54 14.36 9.50 -6.60
CA ARG A 54 14.76 10.37 -5.48
C ARG A 54 16.25 10.71 -5.53
N HIS A 55 16.57 11.85 -4.93
CA HIS A 55 17.97 12.23 -4.73
C HIS A 55 18.74 11.11 -4.04
N ARG A 56 19.95 10.84 -4.54
CA ARG A 56 20.88 9.83 -4.05
C ARG A 56 20.41 8.37 -4.15
N SER A 57 19.23 8.08 -4.72
CA SER A 57 18.74 6.70 -4.84
C SER A 57 19.70 5.83 -5.67
N GLU A 58 20.23 6.33 -6.78
CA GLU A 58 21.23 5.63 -7.59
C GLU A 58 22.53 5.36 -6.82
N GLU A 59 23.03 6.36 -6.08
CA GLU A 59 24.26 6.21 -5.28
C GLU A 59 24.11 5.13 -4.20
N PHE A 60 22.98 5.16 -3.49
CA PHE A 60 22.65 4.18 -2.46
C PHE A 60 22.41 2.78 -3.04
N ALA A 61 21.82 2.69 -4.23
CA ALA A 61 21.63 1.42 -4.92
C ALA A 61 22.95 0.81 -5.39
N LYS A 62 23.87 1.61 -5.95
CA LYS A 62 25.24 1.19 -6.27
C LYS A 62 25.99 0.71 -5.04
N ARG A 63 25.89 1.49 -3.93
CA ARG A 63 26.49 1.11 -2.65
C ARG A 63 25.97 -0.24 -2.16
N THR A 64 24.65 -0.44 -2.22
CA THR A 64 24.00 -1.70 -1.87
C THR A 64 24.52 -2.85 -2.72
N ALA A 65 24.56 -2.71 -4.05
CA ALA A 65 25.04 -3.72 -4.97
C ALA A 65 26.51 -4.10 -4.70
N CYS A 66 27.37 -3.11 -4.45
CA CYS A 66 28.79 -3.33 -4.13
C CYS A 66 29.00 -4.10 -2.82
N VAL A 67 28.18 -3.84 -1.79
CA VAL A 67 28.23 -4.55 -0.52
C VAL A 67 27.70 -5.97 -0.67
N LEU A 68 26.56 -6.19 -1.36
CA LEU A 68 26.04 -7.52 -1.64
C LEU A 68 27.05 -8.36 -2.44
N ALA A 69 27.63 -7.79 -3.50
CA ALA A 69 28.65 -8.45 -4.32
C ALA A 69 29.90 -8.84 -3.51
N ALA A 70 30.37 -7.95 -2.61
CA ALA A 70 31.50 -8.23 -1.71
C ALA A 70 31.21 -9.35 -0.70
N ASN A 71 29.94 -9.56 -0.36
CA ASN A 71 29.48 -10.68 0.47
C ASN A 71 29.22 -11.98 -0.36
N GLY A 72 29.61 -12.02 -1.64
CA GLY A 72 29.57 -13.22 -2.47
C GLY A 72 28.32 -13.41 -3.31
N PHE A 73 27.39 -12.44 -3.34
CA PHE A 73 26.21 -12.49 -4.20
C PHE A 73 26.56 -12.20 -5.66
N HIS A 74 25.87 -12.86 -6.58
CA HIS A 74 25.68 -12.33 -7.93
C HIS A 74 24.55 -11.31 -7.86
N VAL A 75 24.76 -10.08 -8.36
CA VAL A 75 23.81 -8.99 -8.24
C VAL A 75 23.30 -8.57 -9.62
N ASP A 76 21.99 -8.64 -9.83
CA ASP A 76 21.32 -8.02 -10.95
C ASP A 76 20.96 -6.56 -10.56
N TYR A 77 21.47 -5.59 -11.29
CA TYR A 77 21.33 -4.17 -10.96
C TYR A 77 20.56 -3.43 -12.05
N PHE A 78 19.48 -2.75 -11.72
CA PHE A 78 18.78 -1.89 -12.66
C PHE A 78 19.59 -0.61 -12.91
N PRO A 79 20.04 -0.36 -14.17
CA PRO A 79 20.90 0.80 -14.46
C PRO A 79 20.15 2.14 -14.49
N GLN A 80 18.83 2.10 -14.49
CA GLN A 80 17.94 3.26 -14.48
C GLN A 80 16.85 3.05 -13.42
N PRO A 81 16.21 4.13 -12.92
CA PRO A 81 15.13 4.01 -11.95
C PRO A 81 13.99 3.10 -12.43
N ARG A 82 13.53 2.20 -11.55
CA ARG A 82 12.42 1.27 -11.80
C ARG A 82 11.47 1.21 -10.61
N SER A 83 10.28 0.66 -10.87
CA SER A 83 9.21 0.60 -9.88
C SER A 83 9.45 -0.48 -8.82
N THR A 84 8.85 -0.26 -7.65
CA THR A 84 8.84 -1.25 -6.56
C THR A 84 8.19 -2.59 -6.98
N PRO A 85 7.03 -2.64 -7.68
CA PRO A 85 6.47 -3.90 -8.15
C PRO A 85 7.35 -4.61 -9.19
N GLU A 86 8.07 -3.88 -10.02
CA GLU A 86 9.01 -4.46 -10.98
C GLU A 86 10.21 -5.11 -10.28
N LEU A 87 10.72 -4.53 -9.18
CA LEU A 87 11.70 -5.20 -8.32
C LEU A 87 11.14 -6.50 -7.75
N SER A 88 9.93 -6.48 -7.19
CA SER A 88 9.26 -7.67 -6.64
C SER A 88 9.13 -8.77 -7.70
N PHE A 89 8.72 -8.40 -8.93
CA PHE A 89 8.69 -9.28 -10.09
C PHE A 89 10.08 -9.83 -10.41
N ALA A 90 11.10 -8.98 -10.46
CA ALA A 90 12.48 -9.37 -10.80
C ALA A 90 13.05 -10.39 -9.81
N VAL A 91 12.82 -10.23 -8.51
CA VAL A 91 13.21 -11.22 -7.49
C VAL A 91 12.70 -12.61 -7.86
N ARG A 92 11.43 -12.70 -8.22
CA ARG A 92 10.75 -13.96 -8.57
C ARG A 92 11.19 -14.49 -9.95
N HIS A 93 11.20 -13.63 -10.95
CA HIS A 93 11.50 -13.99 -12.33
C HIS A 93 12.94 -14.48 -12.52
N LEU A 94 13.89 -13.85 -11.82
CA LEU A 94 15.30 -14.22 -11.86
C LEU A 94 15.69 -15.31 -10.85
N GLY A 95 14.77 -15.70 -9.94
CA GLY A 95 15.03 -16.65 -8.87
C GLY A 95 16.06 -16.13 -7.87
N CYS A 96 15.99 -14.85 -7.51
CA CYS A 96 16.89 -14.25 -6.52
C CYS A 96 16.54 -14.70 -5.11
N ASP A 97 17.57 -14.82 -4.24
CA ASP A 97 17.39 -15.12 -2.82
C ASP A 97 16.91 -13.89 -2.03
N THR A 98 17.19 -12.69 -2.55
CA THR A 98 16.76 -11.41 -1.95
C THR A 98 16.71 -10.30 -3.00
N GLY A 99 16.00 -9.21 -2.66
CA GLY A 99 16.00 -7.97 -3.44
C GLY A 99 16.06 -6.74 -2.55
N VAL A 100 16.49 -5.63 -3.13
CA VAL A 100 16.52 -4.34 -2.43
C VAL A 100 15.94 -3.24 -3.33
N MET A 101 14.98 -2.49 -2.79
CA MET A 101 14.47 -1.26 -3.40
C MET A 101 14.94 -0.05 -2.60
N ILE A 102 15.65 0.86 -3.25
CA ILE A 102 16.04 2.14 -2.67
C ILE A 102 14.97 3.18 -3.01
N SER A 103 14.11 3.45 -2.03
CA SER A 103 12.97 4.36 -2.15
C SER A 103 12.42 4.76 -0.79
N ALA A 104 11.91 5.98 -0.68
CA ALA A 104 11.02 6.40 0.41
C ALA A 104 9.56 6.56 -0.06
N SER A 105 9.18 5.99 -1.23
CA SER A 105 7.83 6.08 -1.80
C SER A 105 7.37 7.56 -1.90
N HIS A 106 6.28 7.94 -1.28
CA HIS A 106 5.65 9.26 -1.33
C HIS A 106 6.14 10.27 -0.27
N ASN A 107 7.19 9.95 0.50
CA ASN A 107 7.74 10.86 1.51
C ASN A 107 8.33 12.15 0.89
N PRO A 108 8.59 13.20 1.68
CA PRO A 108 9.25 14.43 1.22
C PRO A 108 10.56 14.18 0.46
N PRO A 109 11.05 15.16 -0.34
CA PRO A 109 12.30 15.07 -1.08
C PRO A 109 13.54 14.79 -0.21
N SER A 110 13.50 15.23 1.06
CA SER A 110 14.57 15.01 2.04
C SER A 110 14.77 13.55 2.43
N ASP A 111 13.80 12.70 2.15
CA ASP A 111 13.77 11.32 2.63
C ASP A 111 14.24 10.34 1.57
N ASN A 112 14.86 9.25 2.05
CA ASN A 112 15.12 8.05 1.25
C ASN A 112 14.92 6.80 2.11
N GLY A 113 15.13 5.59 1.53
CA GLY A 113 14.92 4.36 2.26
C GLY A 113 15.57 3.14 1.61
N PHE A 114 15.63 2.08 2.39
CA PHE A 114 16.12 0.76 2.02
C PHE A 114 15.00 -0.24 2.34
N LYS A 115 14.34 -0.79 1.31
CA LYS A 115 13.30 -1.82 1.46
C LYS A 115 13.90 -3.17 1.08
N ALA A 116 13.89 -4.14 2.00
CA ALA A 116 14.39 -5.49 1.77
C ALA A 116 13.26 -6.45 1.36
N TYR A 117 13.54 -7.28 0.37
CA TYR A 117 12.63 -8.28 -0.20
C TYR A 117 13.20 -9.68 -0.04
N TRP A 118 12.34 -10.65 0.27
CA TRP A 118 12.70 -12.05 0.38
C TRP A 118 12.57 -12.76 -0.98
N SER A 119 13.05 -13.99 -1.06
CA SER A 119 13.00 -14.82 -2.29
C SER A 119 11.59 -15.04 -2.85
N SER A 120 10.55 -14.87 -2.05
CA SER A 120 9.15 -14.86 -2.51
C SER A 120 8.80 -13.64 -3.38
N GLY A 121 9.60 -12.57 -3.35
CA GLY A 121 9.30 -11.27 -3.95
C GLY A 121 8.51 -10.34 -3.03
N GLY A 122 8.12 -10.77 -1.84
CA GLY A 122 7.50 -9.94 -0.81
C GLY A 122 8.52 -9.25 0.09
N GLN A 123 8.15 -8.15 0.72
CA GLN A 123 8.99 -7.51 1.73
C GLN A 123 9.21 -8.44 2.92
N VAL A 124 10.37 -8.34 3.55
CA VAL A 124 10.74 -9.20 4.68
C VAL A 124 9.76 -9.08 5.85
N LEU A 125 9.44 -10.23 6.45
CA LEU A 125 8.53 -10.41 7.58
C LEU A 125 9.25 -11.09 8.74
N PRO A 126 8.71 -11.09 9.97
CA PRO A 126 9.21 -11.94 11.05
C PRO A 126 9.27 -13.42 10.62
N PRO A 127 10.32 -14.19 11.02
CA PRO A 127 11.43 -13.77 11.89
C PRO A 127 12.59 -13.08 11.15
N HIS A 128 12.51 -12.93 9.83
CA HIS A 128 13.63 -12.46 8.99
C HIS A 128 14.01 -11.02 9.29
N ASP A 129 13.05 -10.13 9.54
CA ASP A 129 13.33 -8.72 9.86
C ASP A 129 14.16 -8.57 11.15
N ALA A 130 13.83 -9.32 12.21
CA ALA A 130 14.59 -9.31 13.45
C ALA A 130 16.02 -9.86 13.24
N GLY A 131 16.14 -10.99 12.52
CA GLY A 131 17.45 -11.58 12.24
C GLY A 131 18.36 -10.70 11.36
N ILE A 132 17.78 -9.94 10.43
CA ILE A 132 18.52 -8.94 9.64
C ILE A 132 19.02 -7.82 10.56
N ILE A 133 18.19 -7.29 11.47
CA ILE A 133 18.57 -6.24 12.41
C ILE A 133 19.72 -6.71 13.32
N GLU A 134 19.66 -7.93 13.85
CA GLU A 134 20.75 -8.50 14.65
C GLU A 134 22.07 -8.53 13.86
N CYS A 135 22.02 -8.88 12.56
CA CYS A 135 23.20 -8.88 11.70
C CYS A 135 23.70 -7.46 11.39
N VAL A 136 22.79 -6.48 11.27
CA VAL A 136 23.15 -5.05 11.10
C VAL A 136 23.86 -4.53 12.35
N ASP A 137 23.32 -4.82 13.53
CA ASP A 137 23.89 -4.35 14.82
C ASP A 137 25.24 -5.01 15.14
N ALA A 138 25.46 -6.22 14.66
CA ALA A 138 26.73 -6.95 14.83
C ALA A 138 27.82 -6.56 13.82
N ALA A 139 27.51 -5.74 12.80
CA ALA A 139 28.44 -5.38 11.74
C ALA A 139 29.56 -4.45 12.26
N THR A 140 30.80 -4.91 12.21
CA THR A 140 31.99 -4.12 12.59
C THR A 140 32.76 -3.64 11.37
N GLU A 141 32.92 -4.47 10.36
CA GLU A 141 33.54 -4.16 9.08
C GLU A 141 32.58 -4.51 7.95
N ILE A 142 32.45 -3.62 6.97
CA ILE A 142 31.53 -3.79 5.85
C ILE A 142 32.35 -3.85 4.56
N PRO A 143 32.50 -5.06 3.98
CA PRO A 143 33.21 -5.22 2.71
C PRO A 143 32.40 -4.58 1.58
N SER A 144 33.10 -4.00 0.61
CA SER A 144 32.50 -3.38 -0.57
C SER A 144 33.44 -3.50 -1.76
N LEU A 145 32.92 -3.86 -2.94
CA LEU A 145 33.67 -3.85 -4.18
C LEU A 145 33.60 -2.46 -4.84
N ASN A 146 34.49 -2.21 -5.82
CA ASN A 146 34.30 -1.11 -6.75
C ASN A 146 33.22 -1.51 -7.77
N PHE A 147 32.26 -0.62 -8.05
CA PHE A 147 31.11 -0.91 -8.90
C PHE A 147 31.52 -1.27 -10.34
N GLU A 148 32.38 -0.44 -10.96
CA GLU A 148 32.81 -0.61 -12.34
C GLU A 148 33.62 -1.91 -12.52
N ALA A 149 34.49 -2.21 -11.57
CA ALA A 149 35.25 -3.46 -11.57
C ALA A 149 34.34 -4.68 -11.39
N ALA A 150 33.37 -4.61 -10.48
CA ALA A 150 32.42 -5.71 -10.25
C ALA A 150 31.50 -5.96 -11.47
N VAL A 151 31.16 -4.91 -12.22
CA VAL A 151 30.44 -5.03 -13.50
C VAL A 151 31.34 -5.67 -14.58
N ALA A 152 32.60 -5.21 -14.69
CA ALA A 152 33.56 -5.77 -15.66
C ALA A 152 33.85 -7.25 -15.39
N ASP A 153 33.91 -7.65 -14.12
CA ASP A 153 34.14 -9.04 -13.68
C ASP A 153 32.85 -9.92 -13.75
N GLY A 154 31.70 -9.33 -14.10
CA GLY A 154 30.42 -10.02 -14.20
C GLY A 154 29.83 -10.47 -12.86
N VAL A 155 30.29 -9.91 -11.74
CA VAL A 155 29.71 -10.13 -10.40
C VAL A 155 28.44 -9.31 -10.23
N ILE A 156 28.42 -8.09 -10.82
CA ILE A 156 27.22 -7.27 -10.98
C ILE A 156 26.84 -7.30 -12.47
N THR A 157 25.59 -7.69 -12.76
CA THR A 157 25.03 -7.69 -14.12
C THR A 157 24.02 -6.56 -14.23
N LEU A 158 24.11 -5.76 -15.30
CA LEU A 158 23.10 -4.72 -15.55
C LEU A 158 21.82 -5.38 -16.12
N ALA A 159 20.70 -5.17 -15.43
CA ALA A 159 19.40 -5.64 -15.88
C ALA A 159 19.01 -4.95 -17.20
N GLY A 160 18.61 -5.74 -18.19
CA GLY A 160 18.31 -5.24 -19.51
C GLY A 160 16.81 -5.03 -19.77
N GLU A 161 16.49 -4.44 -20.92
CA GLU A 161 15.11 -4.18 -21.39
C GLU A 161 14.23 -5.45 -21.49
N SER A 162 14.83 -6.63 -21.59
CA SER A 162 14.09 -7.90 -21.61
C SER A 162 13.36 -8.17 -20.28
N LEU A 163 13.92 -7.72 -19.15
CA LEU A 163 13.28 -7.85 -17.84
C LEU A 163 12.10 -6.88 -17.71
N ASP A 164 12.29 -5.62 -18.16
CA ASP A 164 11.22 -4.64 -18.24
C ASP A 164 10.05 -5.17 -19.10
N ALA A 165 10.36 -5.69 -20.29
CA ALA A 165 9.36 -6.25 -21.20
C ALA A 165 8.61 -7.43 -20.58
N ALA A 166 9.32 -8.34 -19.90
CA ALA A 166 8.70 -9.48 -19.23
C ALA A 166 7.73 -9.05 -18.11
N TYR A 167 8.09 -8.01 -17.35
CA TYR A 167 7.19 -7.43 -16.33
C TYR A 167 5.94 -6.81 -16.97
N ILE A 168 6.12 -5.98 -18.01
CA ILE A 168 5.00 -5.32 -18.69
C ILE A 168 4.08 -6.36 -19.34
N ASP A 169 4.62 -7.38 -19.96
CA ASP A 169 3.85 -8.49 -20.53
C ASP A 169 3.04 -9.22 -19.45
N ALA A 170 3.64 -9.48 -18.28
CA ALA A 170 2.97 -10.15 -17.18
C ALA A 170 1.76 -9.33 -16.65
N VAL A 171 1.89 -8.00 -16.58
CA VAL A 171 0.77 -7.13 -16.20
C VAL A 171 -0.30 -7.10 -17.30
N CYS A 172 0.10 -6.93 -18.57
CA CYS A 172 -0.84 -6.89 -19.71
C CYS A 172 -1.65 -8.19 -19.86
N GLN A 173 -1.09 -9.35 -19.50
CA GLN A 173 -1.80 -10.63 -19.50
C GLN A 173 -2.96 -10.70 -18.50
N LEU A 174 -3.02 -9.79 -17.52
CA LEU A 174 -4.14 -9.68 -16.59
C LEU A 174 -5.33 -8.91 -17.15
N SER A 175 -5.25 -8.37 -18.35
CA SER A 175 -6.35 -7.66 -19.02
C SER A 175 -7.64 -8.48 -19.00
N LEU A 176 -8.76 -7.86 -18.58
CA LEU A 176 -10.05 -8.49 -18.38
C LEU A 176 -11.11 -8.02 -19.40
N SER A 177 -10.78 -7.00 -20.18
CA SER A 177 -11.67 -6.41 -21.18
C SER A 177 -10.93 -5.98 -22.43
N PRO A 178 -11.52 -6.09 -23.62
CA PRO A 178 -10.93 -5.54 -24.85
C PRO A 178 -11.18 -4.04 -25.03
N GLU A 179 -12.00 -3.40 -24.18
CA GLU A 179 -12.40 -2.00 -24.36
C GLU A 179 -11.26 -1.03 -24.08
N ARG A 180 -11.07 -0.05 -24.98
CA ARG A 180 -9.93 0.89 -24.93
C ARG A 180 -10.31 2.35 -25.19
N ASP A 181 -11.59 2.65 -25.46
CA ASP A 181 -12.06 4.01 -25.78
C ASP A 181 -12.28 4.85 -24.53
N ILE A 182 -11.18 5.32 -23.96
CA ILE A 182 -11.19 6.22 -22.82
C ILE A 182 -10.13 7.32 -23.03
N LYS A 183 -10.41 8.55 -22.61
CA LYS A 183 -9.45 9.66 -22.61
C LYS A 183 -9.01 9.94 -21.19
N ALA A 184 -7.73 9.74 -20.91
CA ALA A 184 -7.20 9.99 -19.59
C ALA A 184 -5.88 10.79 -19.64
N LEU A 185 -5.60 11.48 -18.54
CA LEU A 185 -4.32 12.13 -18.29
C LEU A 185 -3.62 11.35 -17.18
N TYR A 186 -2.37 10.96 -17.41
CA TYR A 186 -1.58 10.23 -16.42
C TYR A 186 -0.43 11.10 -15.92
N THR A 187 -0.24 11.15 -14.60
CA THR A 187 0.93 11.78 -13.98
C THR A 187 1.73 10.80 -13.13
N PRO A 188 3.05 10.65 -13.38
CA PRO A 188 3.96 9.89 -12.54
C PRO A 188 4.45 10.68 -11.31
N LEU A 189 4.00 11.91 -11.07
CA LEU A 189 4.45 12.78 -9.98
C LEU A 189 5.98 12.88 -9.88
N HIS A 190 6.67 13.03 -11.02
CA HIS A 190 8.13 13.01 -11.15
C HIS A 190 8.81 11.68 -10.77
N GLY A 191 8.03 10.62 -10.59
CA GLY A 191 8.50 9.27 -10.26
C GLY A 191 8.81 8.41 -11.48
N VAL A 192 8.90 7.10 -11.24
CA VAL A 192 9.28 6.09 -12.24
C VAL A 192 8.10 5.55 -13.07
N GLY A 193 6.88 6.01 -12.81
CA GLY A 193 5.67 5.44 -13.40
C GLY A 193 5.61 5.48 -14.94
N GLU A 194 6.41 6.31 -15.62
CA GLU A 194 6.52 6.24 -17.08
C GLU A 194 7.13 4.92 -17.55
N THR A 195 8.11 4.37 -16.81
CA THR A 195 8.80 3.13 -17.18
C THR A 195 7.98 1.87 -16.92
N SER A 196 6.96 1.95 -16.09
CA SER A 196 6.08 0.82 -15.72
C SER A 196 4.62 1.09 -16.11
N VAL A 197 3.91 1.95 -15.38
CA VAL A 197 2.47 2.22 -15.55
C VAL A 197 2.14 2.68 -16.97
N PHE A 198 2.85 3.71 -17.46
CA PHE A 198 2.55 4.27 -18.78
C PHE A 198 2.90 3.30 -19.91
N ARG A 199 3.97 2.50 -19.78
CA ARG A 199 4.30 1.45 -20.75
C ARG A 199 3.25 0.35 -20.79
N VAL A 200 2.71 -0.06 -19.62
CA VAL A 200 1.58 -1.02 -19.58
C VAL A 200 0.35 -0.43 -20.26
N ILE A 201 0.00 0.84 -19.99
CA ILE A 201 -1.12 1.53 -20.62
C ILE A 201 -0.97 1.54 -22.15
N GLN A 202 0.22 1.87 -22.66
CA GLN A 202 0.50 1.91 -24.08
C GLN A 202 0.44 0.51 -24.72
N GLN A 203 1.08 -0.49 -24.10
CA GLN A 203 1.11 -1.86 -24.61
C GLN A 203 -0.27 -2.52 -24.55
N ALA A 204 -1.07 -2.22 -23.54
CA ALA A 204 -2.48 -2.63 -23.48
C ALA A 204 -3.37 -1.97 -24.55
N GLY A 205 -2.87 -0.95 -25.27
CA GLY A 205 -3.54 -0.33 -26.41
C GLY A 205 -4.41 0.89 -26.09
N PHE A 206 -4.25 1.51 -24.93
CA PHE A 206 -4.97 2.75 -24.54
C PHE A 206 -4.37 3.99 -25.22
N ARG A 207 -4.76 4.25 -26.46
CA ARG A 207 -4.25 5.37 -27.27
C ARG A 207 -4.78 6.73 -26.85
N GLY A 208 -5.87 6.78 -26.08
CA GLY A 208 -6.49 8.01 -25.58
C GLY A 208 -5.87 8.52 -24.27
N VAL A 209 -4.86 7.82 -23.74
CA VAL A 209 -4.16 8.23 -22.51
C VAL A 209 -2.90 8.99 -22.87
N SER A 210 -2.76 10.19 -22.31
CA SER A 210 -1.56 11.04 -22.44
C SER A 210 -0.90 11.25 -21.09
N ILE A 211 0.41 11.54 -21.11
CA ILE A 211 1.14 11.86 -19.89
C ILE A 211 1.04 13.36 -19.59
N TYR A 212 0.98 13.73 -18.31
CA TYR A 212 1.02 15.12 -17.86
C TYR A 212 2.47 15.63 -17.88
N GLU A 213 2.84 16.32 -18.97
CA GLU A 213 4.22 16.72 -19.26
C GLU A 213 4.93 17.50 -18.13
N PRO A 214 4.27 18.43 -17.39
CA PRO A 214 4.95 19.16 -16.32
C PRO A 214 5.49 18.29 -15.16
N GLN A 215 4.95 17.09 -14.97
CA GLN A 215 5.37 16.16 -13.91
C GLN A 215 5.96 14.85 -14.46
N ARG A 216 6.30 14.82 -15.77
CA ARG A 216 6.81 13.61 -16.44
C ARG A 216 8.26 13.31 -16.11
N SER A 217 9.12 14.35 -16.09
CA SER A 217 10.55 14.14 -15.84
C SER A 217 10.79 13.57 -14.45
N GLN A 218 11.64 12.56 -14.35
CA GLN A 218 12.10 12.02 -13.08
C GLN A 218 12.94 13.09 -12.35
N ASP A 219 12.46 13.53 -11.18
CA ASP A 219 13.11 14.56 -10.37
C ASP A 219 12.80 14.38 -8.89
N GLY A 220 13.82 14.05 -8.10
CA GLY A 220 13.69 13.82 -6.66
C GLY A 220 13.31 15.04 -5.83
N SER A 221 13.29 16.25 -6.43
CA SER A 221 12.79 17.49 -5.80
C SER A 221 11.28 17.65 -5.92
N PHE A 222 10.62 16.89 -6.81
CA PHE A 222 9.18 16.95 -7.12
C PHE A 222 8.68 18.39 -7.37
N PRO A 223 9.30 19.17 -8.28
CA PRO A 223 9.14 20.63 -8.33
C PRO A 223 7.72 21.09 -8.65
N ASN A 224 6.97 20.34 -9.46
CA ASN A 224 5.61 20.68 -9.89
C ASN A 224 4.53 19.91 -9.11
N VAL A 225 4.89 19.33 -7.97
CA VAL A 225 3.94 18.71 -7.05
C VAL A 225 3.64 19.67 -5.89
N PRO A 226 2.38 19.91 -5.53
CA PRO A 226 2.03 20.77 -4.41
C PRO A 226 2.76 20.38 -3.12
N ASP A 227 3.38 21.35 -2.46
CA ASP A 227 4.20 21.20 -1.25
C ASP A 227 5.42 20.27 -1.44
N HIS A 228 5.78 19.91 -2.68
CA HIS A 228 6.80 18.89 -2.99
C HIS A 228 6.50 17.52 -2.35
N LEU A 229 5.23 17.20 -2.09
CA LEU A 229 4.80 15.95 -1.46
C LEU A 229 4.08 15.06 -2.48
N PRO A 230 4.79 14.11 -3.11
CA PRO A 230 4.26 13.26 -4.19
C PRO A 230 3.40 12.09 -3.64
N ASN A 231 2.47 12.42 -2.74
CA ASN A 231 1.57 11.44 -2.14
C ASN A 231 0.21 11.47 -2.84
N PRO A 232 -0.16 10.44 -3.62
CA PRO A 232 -1.41 10.42 -4.37
C PRO A 232 -2.67 10.31 -3.49
N GLU A 233 -2.54 10.01 -2.18
CA GLU A 233 -3.66 10.12 -1.23
C GLU A 233 -4.11 11.57 -0.99
N ARG A 234 -3.26 12.55 -1.32
CA ARG A 234 -3.57 13.97 -1.20
C ARG A 234 -4.24 14.47 -2.47
N SER A 235 -5.51 14.83 -2.42
CA SER A 235 -6.25 15.38 -3.57
C SER A 235 -5.56 16.59 -4.21
N ALA A 236 -4.79 17.36 -3.44
CA ALA A 236 -4.02 18.51 -3.93
C ALA A 236 -3.04 18.16 -5.06
N VAL A 237 -2.51 16.93 -5.12
CA VAL A 237 -1.56 16.52 -6.18
C VAL A 237 -2.19 16.53 -7.57
N PHE A 238 -3.52 16.36 -7.64
CA PHE A 238 -4.27 16.41 -8.89
C PHE A 238 -4.51 17.85 -9.39
N GLY A 239 -4.42 18.86 -8.53
CA GLY A 239 -4.76 20.24 -8.85
C GLY A 239 -4.18 20.74 -10.19
N PRO A 240 -2.85 20.65 -10.42
CA PRO A 240 -2.24 21.08 -11.68
C PRO A 240 -2.74 20.30 -12.92
N ALA A 241 -2.95 18.99 -12.79
CA ALA A 241 -3.46 18.16 -13.88
C ALA A 241 -4.96 18.40 -14.14
N ILE A 242 -5.76 18.64 -13.10
CA ILE A 242 -7.19 19.03 -13.20
C ILE A 242 -7.33 20.35 -13.96
N GLU A 243 -6.49 21.33 -13.67
CA GLU A 243 -6.54 22.63 -14.37
C GLU A 243 -6.33 22.47 -15.88
N GLN A 244 -5.36 21.64 -16.29
CA GLN A 244 -5.17 21.30 -17.69
C GLN A 244 -6.36 20.50 -18.26
N ALA A 245 -6.88 19.52 -17.49
CA ALA A 245 -7.93 18.62 -17.93
C ALA A 245 -9.28 19.32 -18.11
N ARG A 246 -9.57 20.40 -17.36
CA ARG A 246 -10.80 21.21 -17.51
C ARG A 246 -10.97 21.77 -18.92
N GLN A 247 -9.86 22.07 -19.60
CA GLN A 247 -9.86 22.63 -20.96
C GLN A 247 -9.90 21.54 -22.05
N SER A 248 -10.04 20.29 -21.68
CA SER A 248 -9.98 19.13 -22.57
C SER A 248 -11.16 18.19 -22.35
N SER A 249 -11.30 17.18 -23.22
CA SER A 249 -12.32 16.12 -23.10
C SER A 249 -11.79 14.88 -22.37
N VAL A 250 -10.94 15.08 -21.36
CA VAL A 250 -10.41 14.00 -20.52
C VAL A 250 -11.51 13.50 -19.58
N ASP A 251 -11.70 12.18 -19.52
CA ASP A 251 -12.73 11.53 -18.71
C ASP A 251 -12.25 11.33 -17.26
N LEU A 252 -10.94 11.02 -17.09
CA LEU A 252 -10.32 10.77 -15.79
C LEU A 252 -8.81 11.12 -15.78
N ILE A 253 -8.26 11.30 -14.58
CA ILE A 253 -6.84 11.52 -14.33
C ILE A 253 -6.32 10.41 -13.43
N LEU A 254 -5.17 9.84 -13.80
CA LEU A 254 -4.45 8.84 -13.01
C LEU A 254 -3.19 9.47 -12.44
N ALA A 255 -2.82 9.10 -11.22
CA ALA A 255 -1.57 9.49 -10.59
C ALA A 255 -0.92 8.29 -9.89
N SER A 256 0.39 8.09 -10.08
CA SER A 256 1.18 7.14 -9.28
C SER A 256 2.19 7.87 -8.41
N ASP A 257 2.55 7.26 -7.28
CA ASP A 257 3.63 7.77 -6.43
C ASP A 257 5.02 7.51 -7.06
N PRO A 258 6.12 8.08 -6.50
CA PRO A 258 7.43 8.02 -7.13
C PRO A 258 7.98 6.65 -7.46
N ASP A 259 7.72 5.63 -6.66
CA ASP A 259 8.14 4.25 -6.93
C ASP A 259 7.02 3.37 -7.53
N ALA A 260 5.93 4.02 -7.98
CA ALA A 260 4.84 3.47 -8.76
C ALA A 260 4.20 2.19 -8.14
N ASP A 261 4.12 2.15 -6.81
CA ASP A 261 3.44 1.08 -6.09
C ASP A 261 2.00 1.47 -5.72
N ARG A 262 1.59 2.75 -5.84
CA ARG A 262 0.25 3.27 -5.57
C ARG A 262 -0.34 3.96 -6.77
N MET A 263 -1.67 3.86 -6.93
CA MET A 263 -2.40 4.50 -8.03
C MET A 263 -3.66 5.16 -7.53
N ALA A 264 -3.80 6.46 -7.79
CA ALA A 264 -4.96 7.27 -7.48
C ALA A 264 -5.68 7.73 -8.75
N VAL A 265 -6.95 8.07 -8.60
CA VAL A 265 -7.82 8.46 -9.71
C VAL A 265 -8.66 9.68 -9.33
N ALA A 266 -8.75 10.64 -10.26
CA ALA A 266 -9.77 11.67 -10.24
C ALA A 266 -10.69 11.49 -11.45
N VAL A 267 -11.99 11.42 -11.23
CA VAL A 267 -13.02 11.13 -12.24
C VAL A 267 -13.82 12.39 -12.53
N ARG A 268 -14.05 12.69 -13.80
CA ARG A 268 -14.95 13.79 -14.19
C ARG A 268 -16.40 13.39 -13.89
N ASP A 269 -17.08 14.18 -13.09
CA ASP A 269 -18.50 14.02 -12.81
C ASP A 269 -19.39 14.60 -13.92
N ARG A 270 -20.71 14.49 -13.77
CA ARG A 270 -21.71 14.97 -14.74
C ARG A 270 -21.78 16.51 -14.82
N THR A 271 -21.23 17.22 -13.84
CA THR A 271 -21.13 18.70 -13.84
C THR A 271 -19.87 19.19 -14.55
N GLY A 272 -18.92 18.28 -14.84
CA GLY A 272 -17.63 18.57 -15.46
C GLY A 272 -16.49 18.80 -14.46
N GLU A 273 -16.79 18.71 -13.15
CA GLU A 273 -15.78 18.78 -12.09
C GLU A 273 -15.09 17.41 -11.88
N PHE A 274 -13.88 17.44 -11.29
CA PHE A 274 -13.16 16.21 -10.98
C PHE A 274 -13.29 15.84 -9.51
N VAL A 275 -13.68 14.60 -9.25
CA VAL A 275 -13.81 13.98 -7.91
C VAL A 275 -12.69 12.97 -7.73
N CYS A 276 -11.85 13.17 -6.71
CA CYS A 276 -10.81 12.20 -6.34
C CYS A 276 -11.44 11.03 -5.58
N LEU A 277 -11.22 9.82 -6.06
CA LEU A 277 -11.65 8.60 -5.38
C LEU A 277 -10.68 8.22 -4.27
N THR A 278 -11.21 7.77 -3.14
CA THR A 278 -10.39 7.20 -2.05
C THR A 278 -9.88 5.81 -2.42
N GLY A 279 -8.83 5.34 -1.72
CA GLY A 279 -8.33 3.97 -1.90
C GLY A 279 -9.38 2.91 -1.56
N ASN A 280 -10.25 3.17 -0.57
CA ASN A 280 -11.38 2.31 -0.24
C ASN A 280 -12.40 2.22 -1.39
N GLN A 281 -12.77 3.35 -1.97
CA GLN A 281 -13.70 3.39 -3.12
C GLN A 281 -13.11 2.68 -4.34
N LEU A 282 -11.83 2.93 -4.64
CA LEU A 282 -11.15 2.24 -5.74
C LEU A 282 -11.00 0.75 -5.47
N GLY A 283 -10.65 0.36 -4.24
CA GLY A 283 -10.56 -1.05 -3.84
C GLY A 283 -11.88 -1.80 -4.05
N ALA A 284 -13.00 -1.20 -3.66
CA ALA A 284 -14.33 -1.77 -3.87
C ALA A 284 -14.68 -1.86 -5.37
N LEU A 285 -14.48 -0.78 -6.13
CA LEU A 285 -14.72 -0.75 -7.58
C LEU A 285 -13.90 -1.81 -8.32
N LEU A 286 -12.61 -1.93 -8.01
CA LEU A 286 -11.72 -2.88 -8.66
C LEU A 286 -12.02 -4.33 -8.25
N THR A 287 -12.45 -4.57 -7.00
CA THR A 287 -12.93 -5.89 -6.56
C THR A 287 -14.16 -6.31 -7.38
N GLU A 288 -15.15 -5.45 -7.46
CA GLU A 288 -16.36 -5.69 -8.28
C GLU A 288 -15.97 -5.94 -9.74
N TYR A 289 -15.11 -5.11 -10.31
CA TYR A 289 -14.66 -5.26 -11.69
C TYR A 289 -14.02 -6.62 -11.94
N VAL A 290 -13.04 -7.01 -11.14
CA VAL A 290 -12.33 -8.29 -11.29
C VAL A 290 -13.28 -9.47 -11.16
N LEU A 291 -14.15 -9.47 -10.14
CA LEU A 291 -15.07 -10.59 -9.89
C LEU A 291 -16.14 -10.69 -10.98
N SER A 292 -16.74 -9.57 -11.39
CA SER A 292 -17.74 -9.55 -12.46
C SER A 292 -17.16 -10.02 -13.79
N ARG A 293 -15.94 -9.60 -14.16
CA ARG A 293 -15.29 -10.04 -15.40
C ARG A 293 -14.95 -11.53 -15.37
N LYS A 294 -14.44 -12.04 -14.24
CA LYS A 294 -14.18 -13.47 -14.04
C LYS A 294 -15.47 -14.30 -14.11
N GLN A 295 -16.58 -13.79 -13.55
CA GLN A 295 -17.87 -14.45 -13.63
C GLN A 295 -18.40 -14.51 -15.07
N VAL A 296 -18.34 -13.39 -15.82
CA VAL A 296 -18.75 -13.34 -17.23
C VAL A 296 -17.89 -14.28 -18.09
N ALA A 297 -16.60 -14.38 -17.82
CA ALA A 297 -15.67 -15.30 -18.49
C ALA A 297 -15.87 -16.77 -18.08
N GLY A 298 -16.71 -17.09 -17.10
CA GLY A 298 -16.91 -18.45 -16.58
C GLY A 298 -15.69 -19.03 -15.88
N THR A 299 -14.78 -18.17 -15.37
CA THR A 299 -13.54 -18.56 -14.69
C THR A 299 -13.56 -18.31 -13.20
N LEU A 300 -14.66 -17.79 -12.65
CA LEU A 300 -14.84 -17.59 -11.22
C LEU A 300 -15.19 -18.93 -10.54
N SER A 301 -14.59 -19.20 -9.39
CA SER A 301 -14.78 -20.41 -8.59
C SER A 301 -14.89 -20.04 -7.11
N SER A 302 -15.59 -20.84 -6.32
CA SER A 302 -15.68 -20.69 -4.86
C SER A 302 -14.32 -20.86 -4.13
N ASP A 303 -13.33 -21.44 -4.81
CA ASP A 303 -11.96 -21.56 -4.28
C ASP A 303 -11.14 -20.29 -4.51
N ASN A 304 -11.62 -19.38 -5.36
CA ASN A 304 -10.95 -18.10 -5.55
C ASN A 304 -11.08 -17.25 -4.30
N PHE A 305 -10.09 -16.35 -4.10
CA PHE A 305 -10.12 -15.48 -2.95
C PHE A 305 -9.66 -14.06 -3.26
N VAL A 306 -10.20 -13.12 -2.50
CA VAL A 306 -9.78 -11.73 -2.39
C VAL A 306 -9.29 -11.43 -0.98
N ILE A 307 -8.48 -10.40 -0.81
CA ILE A 307 -7.89 -10.05 0.49
C ILE A 307 -8.18 -8.59 0.80
N GLU A 308 -8.61 -8.32 2.05
CA GLU A 308 -8.71 -6.99 2.63
C GLU A 308 -7.91 -6.91 3.95
N THR A 309 -7.41 -5.71 4.28
CA THR A 309 -6.76 -5.50 5.57
C THR A 309 -7.77 -5.03 6.62
N LEU A 310 -7.36 -5.06 7.90
CA LEU A 310 -8.16 -4.57 9.04
C LEU A 310 -8.54 -3.08 8.95
N VAL A 311 -7.92 -2.33 8.05
CA VAL A 311 -8.16 -0.90 7.87
C VAL A 311 -8.64 -0.55 6.45
N THR A 312 -9.02 -1.57 5.69
CA THR A 312 -9.62 -1.43 4.35
C THR A 312 -11.15 -1.58 4.47
N THR A 313 -11.88 -0.97 3.53
CA THR A 313 -13.35 -0.97 3.54
C THR A 313 -13.97 -2.37 3.61
N PRO A 314 -14.93 -2.61 4.51
CA PRO A 314 -15.67 -3.89 4.57
C PRO A 314 -16.55 -4.12 3.32
N LEU A 315 -16.70 -3.14 2.45
CA LEU A 315 -17.42 -3.27 1.19
C LEU A 315 -16.78 -4.32 0.26
N ILE A 316 -15.44 -4.46 0.31
CA ILE A 316 -14.71 -5.52 -0.43
C ILE A 316 -15.23 -6.91 -0.02
N ALA A 317 -15.38 -7.12 1.28
CA ALA A 317 -15.90 -8.37 1.78
C ALA A 317 -17.35 -8.62 1.35
N ALA A 318 -18.22 -7.61 1.45
CA ALA A 318 -19.61 -7.73 1.01
C ALA A 318 -19.72 -8.08 -0.48
N ILE A 319 -18.87 -7.48 -1.31
CA ILE A 319 -18.76 -7.81 -2.74
C ILE A 319 -18.28 -9.25 -2.91
N GLY A 320 -17.16 -9.64 -2.31
CA GLY A 320 -16.59 -10.99 -2.45
C GLY A 320 -17.60 -12.10 -2.06
N GLU A 321 -18.27 -11.92 -0.94
CA GLU A 321 -19.32 -12.84 -0.46
C GLU A 321 -20.49 -12.96 -1.45
N SER A 322 -20.92 -11.86 -2.07
CA SER A 322 -22.00 -11.87 -3.05
C SER A 322 -21.67 -12.64 -4.32
N TYR A 323 -20.39 -12.72 -4.67
CA TYR A 323 -19.87 -13.53 -5.78
C TYR A 323 -19.55 -14.99 -5.36
N GLY A 324 -19.69 -15.33 -4.09
CA GLY A 324 -19.41 -16.67 -3.56
C GLY A 324 -17.95 -17.04 -3.53
N VAL A 325 -17.03 -16.07 -3.53
CA VAL A 325 -15.58 -16.28 -3.35
C VAL A 325 -15.18 -16.17 -1.89
N GLN A 326 -14.02 -16.72 -1.56
CA GLN A 326 -13.48 -16.57 -0.22
C GLN A 326 -12.97 -15.14 0.01
N VAL A 327 -13.20 -14.59 1.20
CA VAL A 327 -12.63 -13.30 1.61
C VAL A 327 -11.67 -13.52 2.78
N VAL A 328 -10.40 -13.24 2.54
CA VAL A 328 -9.38 -13.27 3.59
C VAL A 328 -9.41 -11.94 4.32
N ARG A 329 -9.90 -11.99 5.55
CA ARG A 329 -10.08 -10.82 6.43
C ARG A 329 -9.05 -10.83 7.56
N ASN A 330 -9.02 -9.74 8.30
CA ASN A 330 -8.18 -9.58 9.49
C ASN A 330 -6.67 -9.59 9.18
N VAL A 331 -6.31 -9.25 7.95
CA VAL A 331 -4.91 -9.09 7.57
C VAL A 331 -4.38 -7.78 8.15
N LEU A 332 -3.21 -7.82 8.78
CA LEU A 332 -2.57 -6.61 9.31
C LEU A 332 -2.22 -5.63 8.18
N VAL A 333 -2.14 -4.36 8.55
CA VAL A 333 -1.76 -3.27 7.64
C VAL A 333 -0.37 -3.49 7.05
N GLY A 334 -0.27 -3.39 5.74
CA GLY A 334 0.96 -3.50 4.98
C GLY A 334 0.95 -4.67 3.99
N PHE A 335 1.25 -4.37 2.74
CA PHE A 335 1.21 -5.35 1.62
C PHE A 335 2.06 -6.60 1.85
N LYS A 336 3.10 -6.53 2.68
CA LYS A 336 3.88 -7.69 3.09
C LYS A 336 3.03 -8.78 3.75
N HIS A 337 1.97 -8.41 4.47
CA HIS A 337 1.05 -9.36 5.09
C HIS A 337 0.07 -9.93 4.06
N ILE A 338 -0.40 -9.12 3.12
CA ILE A 338 -1.19 -9.59 1.98
C ILE A 338 -0.39 -10.60 1.16
N ALA A 339 0.86 -10.29 0.84
CA ALA A 339 1.76 -11.18 0.10
C ALA A 339 1.95 -12.54 0.82
N ALA A 340 2.13 -12.51 2.15
CA ALA A 340 2.24 -13.73 2.96
C ALA A 340 0.96 -14.57 2.92
N GLU A 341 -0.22 -13.94 2.96
CA GLU A 341 -1.50 -14.63 2.85
C GLU A 341 -1.69 -15.29 1.47
N VAL A 342 -1.21 -14.65 0.40
CA VAL A 342 -1.20 -15.25 -0.95
C VAL A 342 -0.27 -16.46 -1.00
N ASP A 343 0.94 -16.37 -0.43
CA ASP A 343 1.92 -17.46 -0.43
C ASP A 343 1.52 -18.62 0.53
N ALA A 344 0.76 -18.33 1.57
CA ALA A 344 0.23 -19.36 2.50
C ALA A 344 -0.93 -20.17 1.90
N ARG A 345 -1.52 -19.73 0.81
CA ARG A 345 -2.60 -20.36 0.06
C ARG A 345 -2.14 -20.81 -1.33
N ASP A 346 -3.07 -21.26 -2.17
CA ASP A 346 -2.78 -21.47 -3.59
C ASP A 346 -2.76 -20.12 -4.34
N PRO A 347 -1.59 -19.61 -4.75
CA PRO A 347 -1.50 -18.32 -5.44
C PRO A 347 -2.24 -18.29 -6.78
N GLY A 348 -2.53 -19.46 -7.38
CA GLY A 348 -3.34 -19.58 -8.59
C GLY A 348 -4.83 -19.29 -8.38
N LYS A 349 -5.29 -19.25 -7.12
CA LYS A 349 -6.66 -18.91 -6.74
C LYS A 349 -6.83 -17.46 -6.30
N PHE A 350 -5.75 -16.74 -6.10
CA PHE A 350 -5.74 -15.32 -5.75
C PHE A 350 -6.25 -14.48 -6.91
N LEU A 351 -7.22 -13.59 -6.65
CA LEU A 351 -7.78 -12.70 -7.66
C LEU A 351 -7.35 -11.25 -7.49
N PHE A 352 -7.56 -10.70 -6.29
CA PHE A 352 -7.34 -9.29 -6.04
C PHE A 352 -7.15 -8.96 -4.55
N ALA A 353 -6.36 -7.94 -4.27
CA ALA A 353 -6.22 -7.34 -2.96
C ALA A 353 -6.09 -5.83 -3.05
N ALA A 354 -6.60 -5.13 -2.04
CA ALA A 354 -6.51 -3.69 -1.91
C ALA A 354 -6.15 -3.26 -0.49
N GLU A 355 -5.46 -2.12 -0.39
CA GLU A 355 -5.31 -1.32 0.83
C GLU A 355 -5.93 0.06 0.63
N GLU A 356 -6.43 0.64 1.71
CA GLU A 356 -7.01 2.00 1.74
C GLU A 356 -6.04 3.07 1.25
N SER A 357 -4.74 2.78 1.32
CA SER A 357 -3.64 3.65 0.92
C SER A 357 -3.33 3.59 -0.58
N LEU A 358 -4.32 3.28 -1.44
CA LEU A 358 -4.20 3.23 -2.90
C LEU A 358 -3.28 2.12 -3.44
N GLY A 359 -3.07 1.07 -2.67
CA GLY A 359 -2.30 -0.09 -3.07
C GLY A 359 -3.20 -1.21 -3.60
N PHE A 360 -2.86 -1.77 -4.76
CA PHE A 360 -3.63 -2.83 -5.43
C PHE A 360 -2.71 -3.93 -5.92
N MET A 361 -3.14 -5.19 -5.81
CA MET A 361 -2.41 -6.34 -6.34
C MET A 361 -3.39 -7.32 -7.00
N ALA A 362 -3.00 -7.87 -8.13
CA ALA A 362 -3.74 -8.92 -8.83
C ALA A 362 -2.78 -9.91 -9.48
N GLY A 363 -3.24 -11.14 -9.68
CA GLY A 363 -2.42 -12.18 -10.28
C GLY A 363 -1.25 -12.64 -9.41
N ASN A 364 -0.31 -13.39 -10.04
CA ASN A 364 0.76 -14.07 -9.29
C ASN A 364 2.17 -13.63 -9.70
N TYR A 365 2.32 -12.52 -10.45
CA TYR A 365 3.61 -12.10 -11.00
C TYR A 365 4.51 -11.39 -9.98
N CYS A 366 3.94 -10.62 -9.04
CA CYS A 366 4.66 -9.91 -7.98
C CYS A 366 4.08 -10.21 -6.59
N ARG A 367 4.71 -9.67 -5.54
CA ARG A 367 4.30 -9.78 -4.13
C ARG A 367 4.34 -8.43 -3.43
N ASP A 368 4.11 -7.38 -4.19
CA ASP A 368 3.85 -6.04 -3.67
C ASP A 368 2.74 -5.40 -4.49
N LYS A 369 2.18 -4.30 -4.00
CA LYS A 369 1.18 -3.51 -4.72
C LYS A 369 1.76 -2.92 -6.00
N ASP A 370 0.93 -2.79 -7.03
CA ASP A 370 1.34 -2.33 -8.34
C ASP A 370 0.37 -1.31 -8.93
N ALA A 371 0.86 -0.09 -9.13
CA ALA A 371 0.11 0.97 -9.79
C ALA A 371 -0.28 0.61 -11.23
N ALA A 372 0.53 -0.20 -11.92
CA ALA A 372 0.28 -0.54 -13.33
C ALA A 372 -0.94 -1.45 -13.50
N VAL A 373 -1.11 -2.47 -12.65
CA VAL A 373 -2.31 -3.32 -12.69
C VAL A 373 -3.56 -2.55 -12.25
N GLY A 374 -3.41 -1.65 -11.26
CA GLY A 374 -4.49 -0.76 -10.85
C GLY A 374 -4.94 0.15 -12.00
N ALA A 375 -4.00 0.78 -12.70
CA ALA A 375 -4.27 1.63 -13.85
C ALA A 375 -4.92 0.86 -15.02
N LEU A 376 -4.43 -0.35 -15.33
CA LEU A 376 -5.00 -1.22 -16.36
C LEU A 376 -6.49 -1.47 -16.08
N PHE A 377 -6.83 -1.92 -14.88
CA PHE A 377 -8.22 -2.27 -14.52
C PHE A 377 -9.13 -1.05 -14.45
N VAL A 378 -8.64 0.09 -13.92
CA VAL A 378 -9.43 1.34 -13.91
C VAL A 378 -9.75 1.79 -15.33
N LEU A 379 -8.78 1.78 -16.23
CA LEU A 379 -8.98 2.22 -17.62
C LEU A 379 -9.93 1.29 -18.38
N GLU A 380 -9.81 -0.02 -18.18
CA GLU A 380 -10.74 -1.01 -18.77
C GLU A 380 -12.18 -0.81 -18.26
N MET A 381 -12.37 -0.71 -16.94
CA MET A 381 -13.67 -0.48 -16.33
C MET A 381 -14.27 0.85 -16.80
N ALA A 382 -13.48 1.91 -16.83
CA ALA A 382 -13.95 3.22 -17.29
C ALA A 382 -14.33 3.22 -18.78
N ALA A 383 -13.59 2.52 -19.64
CA ALA A 383 -13.92 2.38 -21.05
C ALA A 383 -15.22 1.58 -21.27
N GLU A 384 -15.45 0.51 -20.51
CA GLU A 384 -16.70 -0.24 -20.55
C GLU A 384 -17.91 0.60 -20.11
N LEU A 385 -17.78 1.30 -18.98
CA LEU A 385 -18.85 2.16 -18.45
C LEU A 385 -19.19 3.29 -19.41
N LYS A 386 -18.19 3.88 -20.04
CA LYS A 386 -18.37 4.96 -21.03
C LYS A 386 -19.24 4.53 -22.21
N ARG A 387 -19.16 3.28 -22.68
CA ARG A 387 -20.03 2.76 -23.74
C ARG A 387 -21.52 2.86 -23.41
N SER A 388 -21.87 2.79 -22.14
CA SER A 388 -23.26 2.94 -21.64
C SER A 388 -23.54 4.35 -21.10
N GLY A 389 -22.66 5.33 -21.35
CA GLY A 389 -22.81 6.69 -20.87
C GLY A 389 -22.66 6.83 -19.36
N ARG A 390 -21.94 5.91 -18.70
CA ARG A 390 -21.71 5.85 -17.26
C ARG A 390 -20.26 6.15 -16.91
N THR A 391 -20.05 6.51 -15.66
CA THR A 391 -18.75 6.79 -15.07
C THR A 391 -18.43 5.83 -13.90
N LEU A 392 -17.21 5.89 -13.37
CA LEU A 392 -16.83 5.19 -12.15
C LEU A 392 -17.67 5.63 -10.94
N LEU A 393 -18.12 6.90 -10.91
CA LEU A 393 -19.01 7.41 -9.85
C LEU A 393 -20.39 6.76 -9.91
N ASP A 394 -20.94 6.59 -11.12
CA ASP A 394 -22.21 5.88 -11.30
C ASP A 394 -22.11 4.40 -10.87
N GLN A 395 -20.96 3.76 -11.13
CA GLN A 395 -20.70 2.39 -10.67
C GLN A 395 -20.57 2.30 -9.16
N LEU A 396 -19.92 3.29 -8.53
CA LEU A 396 -19.81 3.36 -7.09
C LEU A 396 -21.18 3.54 -6.42
N ASP A 397 -22.05 4.38 -6.99
CA ASP A 397 -23.41 4.54 -6.51
C ASP A 397 -24.22 3.24 -6.62
N ASP A 398 -24.04 2.46 -7.70
CA ASP A 398 -24.65 1.13 -7.82
C ASP A 398 -24.17 0.14 -6.74
N LEU A 399 -22.89 0.20 -6.35
CA LEU A 399 -22.38 -0.60 -5.25
C LEU A 399 -23.05 -0.20 -3.93
N TYR A 400 -23.17 1.10 -3.68
CA TYR A 400 -23.83 1.61 -2.48
C TYR A 400 -25.33 1.27 -2.43
N LEU A 401 -26.01 1.25 -3.56
CA LEU A 401 -27.40 0.80 -3.64
C LEU A 401 -27.56 -0.69 -3.36
N ARG A 402 -26.58 -1.52 -3.72
CA ARG A 402 -26.61 -2.98 -3.48
C ARG A 402 -26.20 -3.38 -2.07
N TYR A 403 -25.21 -2.69 -1.49
CA TYR A 403 -24.56 -3.12 -0.24
C TYR A 403 -24.75 -2.14 0.93
N GLY A 404 -25.45 -1.04 0.72
CA GLY A 404 -25.53 0.09 1.66
C GLY A 404 -24.42 1.12 1.41
N TYR A 405 -24.62 2.32 1.89
CA TYR A 405 -23.60 3.37 1.79
C TYR A 405 -22.47 3.10 2.78
N HIS A 406 -21.25 3.16 2.30
CA HIS A 406 -20.02 3.01 3.08
C HIS A 406 -19.25 4.34 3.10
N LEU A 407 -18.89 4.79 4.30
CA LEU A 407 -18.09 5.99 4.55
C LEU A 407 -16.90 5.60 5.42
N GLU A 408 -15.72 5.83 4.89
CA GLU A 408 -14.47 5.59 5.61
C GLU A 408 -13.70 6.90 5.77
N GLU A 409 -13.09 7.07 6.93
CA GLU A 409 -12.20 8.20 7.21
C GLU A 409 -11.04 7.77 8.09
N THR A 410 -9.85 8.32 7.80
CA THR A 410 -8.66 8.12 8.63
C THR A 410 -8.24 9.43 9.25
N VAL A 411 -8.22 9.48 10.58
CA VAL A 411 -7.76 10.64 11.36
C VAL A 411 -6.47 10.30 12.08
N SER A 412 -5.50 11.22 12.00
CA SER A 412 -4.22 11.10 12.73
C SER A 412 -4.16 12.17 13.82
N THR A 413 -4.12 11.75 15.08
CA THR A 413 -3.97 12.66 16.21
C THR A 413 -2.52 12.68 16.67
N MET A 414 -1.89 13.86 16.57
CA MET A 414 -0.51 14.08 17.02
C MET A 414 -0.48 14.32 18.53
N CYS A 415 0.47 13.68 19.20
CA CYS A 415 0.81 13.94 20.60
C CYS A 415 2.24 14.51 20.66
N PRO A 416 2.44 15.81 20.34
CA PRO A 416 3.78 16.38 20.24
C PRO A 416 4.47 16.49 21.60
N GLY A 417 5.81 16.59 21.55
CA GLY A 417 6.65 16.79 22.73
C GLY A 417 7.27 15.51 23.28
N PRO A 418 8.17 15.64 24.28
CA PRO A 418 8.95 14.51 24.82
C PRO A 418 8.10 13.41 25.45
N THR A 419 6.90 13.74 25.93
CA THR A 419 5.94 12.80 26.56
C THR A 419 4.94 12.21 25.57
N GLY A 420 4.96 12.60 24.30
CA GLY A 420 3.94 12.20 23.30
C GLY A 420 3.77 10.70 23.17
N GLN A 421 4.88 9.95 23.08
CA GLN A 421 4.84 8.49 23.03
C GLN A 421 4.29 7.85 24.32
N ALA A 422 4.55 8.46 25.48
CA ALA A 422 4.02 7.98 26.75
C ALA A 422 2.50 8.21 26.82
N LYS A 423 2.01 9.37 26.36
CA LYS A 423 0.58 9.67 26.29
C LYS A 423 -0.15 8.69 25.36
N ILE A 424 0.40 8.38 24.18
CA ILE A 424 -0.19 7.40 23.26
C ILE A 424 -0.29 6.02 23.92
N ARG A 425 0.79 5.56 24.57
CA ARG A 425 0.75 4.28 25.31
C ARG A 425 -0.32 4.30 26.40
N GLN A 426 -0.45 5.39 27.16
CA GLN A 426 -1.47 5.53 28.18
C GLN A 426 -2.88 5.45 27.59
N ILE A 427 -3.15 6.13 26.46
CA ILE A 427 -4.41 6.05 25.73
C ILE A 427 -4.74 4.59 25.37
N MET A 428 -3.79 3.86 24.76
CA MET A 428 -4.01 2.46 24.37
C MET A 428 -4.25 1.56 25.58
N VAL A 429 -3.49 1.73 26.66
CA VAL A 429 -3.67 0.98 27.91
C VAL A 429 -5.05 1.24 28.51
N THR A 430 -5.50 2.50 28.51
CA THR A 430 -6.82 2.86 29.05
C THR A 430 -7.96 2.26 28.21
N PHE A 431 -7.88 2.32 26.88
CA PHE A 431 -8.85 1.66 25.99
C PHE A 431 -8.91 0.14 26.20
N ARG A 432 -7.77 -0.52 26.49
CA ARG A 432 -7.73 -1.95 26.79
C ARG A 432 -8.35 -2.30 28.13
N ALA A 433 -7.98 -1.55 29.17
CA ALA A 433 -8.43 -1.84 30.55
C ALA A 433 -9.90 -1.48 30.77
N SER A 434 -10.32 -0.34 30.23
CA SER A 434 -11.65 0.23 30.43
C SER A 434 -12.21 0.72 29.10
N PRO A 435 -12.60 -0.21 28.19
CA PRO A 435 -13.11 0.15 26.89
C PRO A 435 -14.41 0.96 27.02
N LEU A 436 -14.55 1.98 26.18
CA LEU A 436 -15.80 2.74 26.09
C LEU A 436 -16.96 1.81 25.72
N THR A 437 -18.10 2.03 26.34
CA THR A 437 -19.33 1.29 26.03
C THR A 437 -20.24 2.05 25.06
N THR A 438 -20.06 3.37 24.99
CA THR A 438 -20.79 4.26 24.07
C THR A 438 -19.88 5.41 23.61
N ALA A 439 -20.08 5.89 22.39
CA ALA A 439 -19.45 7.11 21.88
C ALA A 439 -20.32 7.74 20.77
N GLY A 440 -20.69 9.03 20.89
CA GLY A 440 -21.43 9.76 19.87
C GLY A 440 -22.77 9.13 19.48
N GLY A 441 -23.45 8.48 20.43
CA GLY A 441 -24.70 7.73 20.17
C GLY A 441 -24.49 6.32 19.60
N CYS A 442 -23.23 5.90 19.37
CA CYS A 442 -22.88 4.52 19.06
C CYS A 442 -22.85 3.70 20.35
N VAL A 443 -23.45 2.52 20.35
CA VAL A 443 -23.35 1.51 21.40
C VAL A 443 -22.36 0.45 20.93
N TRP A 444 -21.24 0.32 21.63
CA TRP A 444 -20.22 -0.68 21.29
C TRP A 444 -20.64 -2.06 21.79
N GLU A 445 -20.54 -3.04 20.92
CA GLU A 445 -20.91 -4.45 21.17
C GLU A 445 -19.69 -5.31 21.47
N SER A 446 -18.56 -5.01 20.83
CA SER A 446 -17.33 -5.77 21.01
C SER A 446 -16.09 -4.93 20.75
N VAL A 447 -14.97 -5.39 21.33
CA VAL A 447 -13.61 -4.92 21.03
C VAL A 447 -12.73 -6.11 20.69
N ARG A 448 -11.97 -5.97 19.62
CA ARG A 448 -10.93 -6.91 19.17
C ARG A 448 -9.58 -6.32 19.54
N ASP A 449 -8.79 -7.04 20.33
CA ASP A 449 -7.46 -6.65 20.77
C ASP A 449 -6.42 -7.58 20.13
N PHE A 450 -5.68 -7.05 19.14
CA PHE A 450 -4.69 -7.81 18.40
C PHE A 450 -3.34 -7.95 19.13
N GLU A 451 -3.11 -7.18 20.19
CA GLU A 451 -1.94 -7.35 21.07
C GLU A 451 -2.18 -8.49 22.09
N GLN A 452 -3.40 -8.58 22.63
CA GLN A 452 -3.78 -9.62 23.58
C GLN A 452 -4.38 -10.86 22.92
N HIS A 453 -4.59 -10.82 21.61
CA HIS A 453 -5.18 -11.92 20.81
C HIS A 453 -6.57 -12.34 21.30
N GLU A 454 -7.44 -11.39 21.64
CA GLU A 454 -8.77 -11.69 22.13
C GLU A 454 -9.85 -10.76 21.60
N VAL A 455 -11.08 -11.31 21.53
CA VAL A 455 -12.31 -10.54 21.33
C VAL A 455 -13.08 -10.53 22.65
N ARG A 456 -13.53 -9.34 23.05
CA ARG A 456 -14.33 -9.14 24.26
C ARG A 456 -15.67 -8.50 23.94
N SER A 457 -16.74 -8.95 24.61
CA SER A 457 -18.07 -8.34 24.54
C SER A 457 -18.14 -7.04 25.33
N LEU A 458 -18.91 -6.08 24.87
CA LEU A 458 -19.20 -4.86 25.61
C LEU A 458 -20.71 -4.76 25.91
N PRO A 459 -21.13 -4.18 27.03
CA PRO A 459 -20.32 -3.52 28.04
C PRO A 459 -19.69 -4.47 29.08
N SER A 460 -19.93 -5.76 29.03
CA SER A 460 -19.52 -6.71 30.07
C SER A 460 -18.01 -6.96 30.15
N ASN A 461 -17.24 -6.55 29.14
CA ASN A 461 -15.81 -6.77 28.97
C ASN A 461 -15.38 -8.25 29.14
N ARG A 462 -16.27 -9.20 28.74
CA ARG A 462 -16.03 -10.63 28.86
C ARG A 462 -15.38 -11.18 27.60
N PHE A 463 -14.43 -12.07 27.76
CA PHE A 463 -13.83 -12.83 26.67
C PHE A 463 -14.91 -13.59 25.86
N ILE A 464 -14.83 -13.48 24.53
CA ILE A 464 -15.68 -14.20 23.56
C ILE A 464 -14.86 -15.29 22.87
N GLU A 465 -13.78 -14.89 22.19
CA GLU A 465 -12.96 -15.80 21.36
C GLU A 465 -11.51 -15.32 21.27
N ARG A 466 -10.64 -16.22 20.79
CA ARG A 466 -9.24 -15.92 20.54
C ARG A 466 -9.04 -15.49 19.08
N ILE A 467 -8.20 -14.47 18.86
CA ILE A 467 -7.76 -14.05 17.54
C ILE A 467 -6.49 -14.81 17.16
N GLU A 468 -6.51 -15.54 16.06
CA GLU A 468 -5.35 -16.29 15.54
C GLU A 468 -4.44 -15.46 14.61
N SER A 469 -4.66 -14.16 14.53
CA SER A 469 -3.89 -13.25 13.65
C SER A 469 -2.50 -12.97 14.21
N PRO A 470 -1.55 -12.48 13.38
CA PRO A 470 -0.30 -11.94 13.88
C PRO A 470 -0.53 -10.85 14.92
N SER A 471 0.38 -10.75 15.91
CA SER A 471 0.31 -9.75 16.97
C SER A 471 0.55 -8.33 16.44
N GLY A 472 -0.20 -7.36 16.97
CA GLY A 472 -0.03 -5.94 16.65
C GLY A 472 -0.72 -5.04 17.67
N ASP A 473 -0.14 -3.88 17.97
CA ASP A 473 -0.78 -2.88 18.82
C ASP A 473 -1.94 -2.20 18.06
N LEU A 474 -3.07 -2.89 18.02
CA LEU A 474 -4.28 -2.50 17.29
C LEU A 474 -5.50 -2.93 18.10
N LEU A 475 -6.44 -2.00 18.26
CA LEU A 475 -7.78 -2.24 18.79
C LEU A 475 -8.82 -1.97 17.71
N VAL A 476 -9.86 -2.80 17.61
CA VAL A 476 -10.98 -2.57 16.70
C VAL A 476 -12.28 -2.71 17.48
N PHE A 477 -13.03 -1.62 17.55
CA PHE A 477 -14.37 -1.55 18.17
C PHE A 477 -15.42 -1.76 17.11
N HIS A 478 -16.44 -2.55 17.42
CA HIS A 478 -17.63 -2.73 16.58
C HIS A 478 -18.87 -2.39 17.39
N GLY A 479 -19.81 -1.70 16.77
CA GLY A 479 -21.07 -1.30 17.39
C GLY A 479 -22.08 -0.76 16.39
N GLU A 480 -23.19 -0.27 16.90
CA GLU A 480 -24.29 0.27 16.12
C GLU A 480 -24.71 1.65 16.64
N ALA A 481 -25.09 2.54 15.73
CA ALA A 481 -25.62 3.85 16.00
C ALA A 481 -26.78 4.14 15.05
N ARG A 482 -28.02 4.18 15.55
CA ARG A 482 -29.23 4.36 14.73
C ARG A 482 -29.28 3.33 13.57
N ASP A 483 -29.23 3.82 12.32
CA ASP A 483 -29.28 3.00 11.10
C ASP A 483 -27.89 2.67 10.54
N CYS A 484 -26.83 2.89 11.35
CA CYS A 484 -25.44 2.70 10.94
C CYS A 484 -24.76 1.59 11.74
N ARG A 485 -24.01 0.73 11.07
CA ARG A 485 -22.95 -0.08 11.67
C ARG A 485 -21.69 0.74 11.74
N VAL A 486 -21.02 0.69 12.87
CA VAL A 486 -19.82 1.48 13.16
C VAL A 486 -18.67 0.55 13.52
N SER A 487 -17.54 0.73 12.87
CA SER A 487 -16.29 0.12 13.30
C SER A 487 -15.22 1.19 13.42
N VAL A 488 -14.44 1.17 14.51
CA VAL A 488 -13.31 2.07 14.69
C VAL A 488 -12.07 1.26 15.04
N ALA A 489 -11.09 1.31 14.15
CA ALA A 489 -9.77 0.74 14.43
C ALA A 489 -8.83 1.84 14.91
N MET A 490 -8.04 1.56 15.95
CA MET A 490 -7.06 2.50 16.48
C MET A 490 -5.70 1.85 16.62
N ARG A 491 -4.66 2.58 16.18
CA ARG A 491 -3.29 2.07 16.11
C ARG A 491 -2.28 3.19 16.35
N PRO A 492 -1.32 3.01 17.28
CA PRO A 492 -0.21 3.94 17.42
C PRO A 492 0.74 3.85 16.22
N SER A 493 1.38 4.97 15.86
CA SER A 493 2.47 4.97 14.89
C SER A 493 3.76 4.45 15.53
N GLY A 494 4.48 3.56 14.82
CA GLY A 494 5.77 3.05 15.29
C GLY A 494 6.92 4.04 15.17
N THR A 495 6.77 5.12 14.39
CA THR A 495 7.87 6.04 14.03
C THR A 495 7.64 7.48 14.48
N GLU A 496 6.42 7.88 14.71
CA GLU A 496 6.04 9.25 15.08
C GLU A 496 5.11 9.25 16.29
N PRO A 497 5.10 10.31 17.12
CA PRO A 497 4.22 10.42 18.27
C PRO A 497 2.78 10.76 17.84
N LYS A 498 2.14 9.82 17.14
CA LYS A 498 0.76 9.93 16.69
C LYS A 498 0.01 8.61 16.85
N ILE A 499 -1.31 8.71 17.02
CA ILE A 499 -2.26 7.61 16.96
C ILE A 499 -3.16 7.80 15.75
N LYS A 500 -3.43 6.74 15.00
CA LYS A 500 -4.34 6.74 13.87
C LYS A 500 -5.65 6.08 14.26
N PHE A 501 -6.76 6.72 13.87
CA PHE A 501 -8.11 6.19 13.93
C PHE A 501 -8.63 5.97 12.53
N TYR A 502 -9.14 4.78 12.28
CA TYR A 502 -9.79 4.40 11.03
C TYR A 502 -11.27 4.17 11.33
N TYR A 503 -12.12 5.01 10.79
CA TYR A 503 -13.57 4.96 10.97
C TYR A 503 -14.20 4.30 9.77
N PHE A 504 -15.10 3.36 10.01
CA PHE A 504 -15.90 2.66 9.01
C PHE A 504 -17.36 2.74 9.42
N ILE A 505 -18.14 3.45 8.64
CA ILE A 505 -19.58 3.62 8.86
C ILE A 505 -20.29 3.02 7.67
N SER A 506 -21.22 2.10 7.89
CA SER A 506 -22.06 1.55 6.82
C SER A 506 -23.54 1.60 7.18
N THR A 507 -24.39 1.83 6.17
CA THR A 507 -25.84 1.86 6.34
C THR A 507 -26.48 0.63 5.72
N SER A 508 -27.76 0.36 6.05
CA SER A 508 -28.54 -0.66 5.34
C SER A 508 -28.73 -0.30 3.87
N PRO A 509 -28.69 -1.27 2.93
CA PRO A 509 -29.04 -1.05 1.54
C PRO A 509 -30.52 -0.65 1.32
N ASP A 510 -31.38 -0.87 2.32
CA ASP A 510 -32.80 -0.46 2.26
C ASP A 510 -33.00 1.05 2.39
N LEU A 511 -31.99 1.78 2.85
CA LEU A 511 -32.01 3.24 2.92
C LEU A 511 -31.78 3.86 1.53
N ALA A 512 -32.55 4.90 1.20
CA ALA A 512 -32.26 5.70 0.01
C ALA A 512 -30.83 6.26 0.11
N LEU A 513 -30.09 6.22 -0.99
CA LEU A 513 -28.64 6.54 -1.01
C LEU A 513 -28.32 7.89 -0.36
N GLU A 514 -29.11 8.92 -0.68
CA GLU A 514 -28.91 10.26 -0.12
C GLU A 514 -29.15 10.30 1.41
N SER A 515 -30.16 9.58 1.90
CA SER A 515 -30.41 9.42 3.33
C SER A 515 -29.28 8.64 4.00
N GLY A 516 -28.76 7.61 3.35
CA GLY A 516 -27.60 6.85 3.81
C GLY A 516 -26.35 7.70 3.93
N ARG A 517 -26.06 8.55 2.94
CA ARG A 517 -24.95 9.52 2.97
C ARG A 517 -25.04 10.47 4.16
N GLN A 518 -26.23 11.07 4.38
CA GLN A 518 -26.46 12.00 5.47
C GLN A 518 -26.37 11.32 6.86
N SER A 519 -26.96 10.11 6.98
CA SER A 519 -26.90 9.34 8.23
C SER A 519 -25.46 8.94 8.58
N ALA A 520 -24.70 8.45 7.62
CA ALA A 520 -23.31 8.05 7.81
C ALA A 520 -22.41 9.24 8.16
N ALA A 521 -22.55 10.37 7.47
CA ALA A 521 -21.77 11.57 7.74
C ALA A 521 -22.05 12.12 9.15
N LYS A 522 -23.32 12.14 9.58
CA LYS A 522 -23.68 12.55 10.92
C LYS A 522 -23.14 11.59 11.98
N CYS A 523 -23.30 10.29 11.77
CA CYS A 523 -22.79 9.26 12.67
C CYS A 523 -21.27 9.38 12.85
N LEU A 524 -20.54 9.55 11.75
CA LEU A 524 -19.09 9.74 11.77
C LEU A 524 -18.70 10.95 12.63
N ALA A 525 -19.31 12.12 12.38
CA ALA A 525 -19.02 13.34 13.12
C ALA A 525 -19.31 13.20 14.62
N ASP A 526 -20.45 12.59 14.99
CA ASP A 526 -20.85 12.38 16.38
C ASP A 526 -19.85 11.43 17.11
N VAL A 527 -19.41 10.35 16.46
CA VAL A 527 -18.45 9.38 17.02
C VAL A 527 -17.05 9.99 17.14
N GLN A 528 -16.59 10.73 16.13
CA GLN A 528 -15.30 11.42 16.15
C GLN A 528 -15.21 12.42 17.30
N ALA A 529 -16.22 13.29 17.45
CA ALA A 529 -16.25 14.29 18.53
C ALA A 529 -16.23 13.63 19.92
N ALA A 530 -16.95 12.52 20.11
CA ALA A 530 -16.96 11.81 21.38
C ALA A 530 -15.61 11.15 21.71
N LEU A 531 -14.93 10.57 20.72
CA LEU A 531 -13.60 9.96 20.91
C LEU A 531 -12.52 11.01 21.15
N GLU A 532 -12.58 12.15 20.47
CA GLU A 532 -11.66 13.27 20.71
C GLU A 532 -11.79 13.83 22.13
N LEU A 533 -13.02 14.02 22.61
CA LEU A 533 -13.26 14.48 23.97
C LEU A 533 -12.70 13.51 25.01
N TRP A 534 -12.98 12.22 24.82
CA TRP A 534 -12.47 11.18 25.72
C TRP A 534 -10.93 11.13 25.73
N MET A 535 -10.27 11.26 24.58
CA MET A 535 -8.81 11.31 24.52
C MET A 535 -8.22 12.50 25.26
N GLN A 536 -8.90 13.67 25.22
CA GLN A 536 -8.47 14.86 25.94
C GLN A 536 -8.58 14.64 27.45
N GLU A 537 -9.64 13.99 27.93
CA GLU A 537 -9.82 13.63 29.36
C GLU A 537 -8.71 12.69 29.82
N VAL A 538 -8.43 11.58 29.10
CA VAL A 538 -7.36 10.63 29.46
C VAL A 538 -5.97 11.28 29.42
N ALA A 539 -5.72 12.20 28.49
CA ALA A 539 -4.46 12.92 28.40
C ALA A 539 -4.27 13.92 29.55
N ALA A 540 -5.35 14.54 30.06
CA ALA A 540 -5.32 15.47 31.18
C ALA A 540 -5.09 14.75 32.52
N ASP A 541 -5.68 13.57 32.73
CA ASP A 541 -5.48 12.75 33.93
C ASP A 541 -4.04 12.21 34.04
N GLY A 542 -3.32 12.06 32.92
CA GLY A 542 -1.92 11.61 32.89
C GLY A 542 -0.87 12.68 33.25
N ASP A 543 -1.23 13.96 33.24
CA ASP A 543 -0.33 15.07 33.63
C ASP A 543 -0.34 15.34 35.15
N GLY A 544 -1.08 14.56 35.95
CA GLY A 544 -1.25 14.68 37.40
C GLY A 544 -0.48 13.65 38.26
N VAL A 545 0.43 12.84 37.65
CA VAL A 545 1.21 11.83 38.38
C VAL A 545 2.71 12.09 38.22
#